data_0834496b0b90f38b8076f26a0b503360
#
_entry.id   0834496b0b90f38b8076f26a0b503360
#
_cell.length_a   1.000
_cell.length_b   1.000
_cell.length_c   1.000
_cell.angle_alpha   90.00
_cell.angle_beta   90.00
_cell.angle_gamma   90.00
#
_symmetry.space_group_name_H-M   'P 1'
#
loop_
_entity.id
_entity.type
_entity.pdbx_description
1 polymer ?
#
loop_
_entity_poly.entity_id
_entity_poly.type
_entity_poly.pdbx_seq_one_letter_code
_entity_poly.pdbx_strand_id
1 'polypeptide(L)'
;DKFLIINFWATWCAPCREEMPSLDKLSSEKNFNNLEILPINVGSEKISKSKIFFEEVGIKNLKIYHDIDMKLPNKLLLRGLPTTLLINKKGEEFARILGSVDFEDKKLIKWLKNFD
;
A
#
# COMPACT_ATOMS: atom_id res chain seq x y z
N ASP A 1 5.63 -16.55 4.56
CA ASP A 1 6.50 -16.10 5.64
C ASP A 1 6.67 -14.58 5.72
N LYS A 2 6.10 -13.85 4.79
CA LYS A 2 6.10 -12.39 4.82
C LYS A 2 4.83 -11.85 5.46
N PHE A 3 4.99 -10.75 6.19
CA PHE A 3 3.88 -9.91 6.59
C PHE A 3 3.67 -8.88 5.48
N LEU A 4 2.52 -8.95 4.79
CA LEU A 4 2.27 -8.11 3.62
C LEU A 4 1.31 -6.97 3.93
N ILE A 5 1.65 -5.80 3.44
CA ILE A 5 0.75 -4.67 3.37
C ILE A 5 0.49 -4.40 1.89
N ILE A 6 -0.72 -4.65 1.44
CA ILE A 6 -1.11 -4.44 0.05
C ILE A 6 -2.00 -3.22 -0.02
N ASN A 7 -1.52 -2.17 -0.70
CA ASN A 7 -2.21 -0.89 -0.81
C ASN A 7 -2.72 -0.70 -2.22
N PHE A 8 -4.04 -0.57 -2.38
CA PHE A 8 -4.66 -0.31 -3.67
C PHE A 8 -4.89 1.19 -3.83
N TRP A 9 -4.41 1.75 -4.93
CA TRP A 9 -4.38 3.19 -5.15
C TRP A 9 -4.54 3.56 -6.62
N ALA A 10 -4.72 4.86 -6.88
CA ALA A 10 -4.74 5.41 -8.24
C ALA A 10 -4.18 6.84 -8.22
N THR A 11 -3.63 7.30 -9.33
CA THR A 11 -3.04 8.64 -9.39
C THR A 11 -4.08 9.76 -9.31
N TRP A 12 -5.34 9.47 -9.68
CA TRP A 12 -6.44 10.44 -9.58
C TRP A 12 -7.05 10.52 -8.17
N CYS A 13 -6.63 9.66 -7.27
CA CYS A 13 -7.18 9.56 -5.92
C CYS A 13 -6.36 10.42 -4.96
N ALA A 14 -6.90 11.57 -4.54
CA ALA A 14 -6.18 12.49 -3.66
C ALA A 14 -5.75 11.87 -2.32
N PRO A 15 -6.62 11.16 -1.57
CA PRO A 15 -6.16 10.52 -0.33
C PRO A 15 -5.08 9.46 -0.55
N CYS A 16 -5.11 8.76 -1.69
CA CYS A 16 -4.07 7.80 -2.04
C CYS A 16 -2.71 8.50 -2.19
N ARG A 17 -2.71 9.62 -2.87
CA ARG A 17 -1.49 10.42 -3.09
C ARG A 17 -0.94 10.96 -1.78
N GLU A 18 -1.81 11.38 -0.89
CA GLU A 18 -1.43 11.95 0.41
C GLU A 18 -0.74 10.93 1.32
N GLU A 19 -1.17 9.67 1.30
CA GLU A 19 -0.59 8.66 2.19
C GLU A 19 0.67 8.00 1.64
N MET A 20 0.92 8.07 0.35
CA MET A 20 2.02 7.33 -0.29
C MET A 20 3.40 7.65 0.30
N PRO A 21 3.76 8.91 0.59
CA PRO A 21 5.04 9.18 1.21
C PRO A 21 5.24 8.51 2.58
N SER A 22 4.19 8.44 3.41
CA SER A 22 4.30 7.76 4.71
C SER A 22 4.43 6.26 4.54
N LEU A 23 3.77 5.70 3.54
CA LEU A 23 3.88 4.27 3.21
C LEU A 23 5.30 3.94 2.75
N ASP A 24 5.90 4.81 1.95
CA ASP A 24 7.29 4.67 1.51
C ASP A 24 8.26 4.66 2.69
N LYS A 25 8.05 5.54 3.65
CA LYS A 25 8.89 5.59 4.87
C LYS A 25 8.71 4.34 5.72
N LEU A 26 7.50 3.84 5.84
CA LEU A 26 7.25 2.57 6.54
C LEU A 26 8.04 1.43 5.91
N SER A 27 8.13 1.42 4.57
CA SER A 27 8.88 0.41 3.83
C SER A 27 10.36 0.37 4.20
N SER A 28 10.93 1.48 4.65
CA SER A 28 12.33 1.57 5.07
C SER A 28 12.53 1.42 6.58
N GLU A 29 11.48 1.14 7.34
CA GLU A 29 11.56 1.02 8.79
C GLU A 29 12.38 -0.20 9.20
N LYS A 30 13.48 0.04 9.89
CA LYS A 30 14.47 -1.00 10.22
C LYS A 30 13.99 -2.01 11.26
N ASN A 31 12.94 -1.69 11.99
CA ASN A 31 12.45 -2.55 13.05
C ASN A 31 11.54 -3.69 12.56
N PHE A 32 11.24 -3.72 11.29
CA PHE A 32 10.48 -4.82 10.68
C PHE A 32 11.43 -5.79 10.00
N ASN A 33 11.24 -7.08 10.25
CA ASN A 33 12.09 -8.13 9.68
C ASN A 33 11.42 -8.85 8.50
N ASN A 34 10.09 -8.93 8.51
CA ASN A 34 9.33 -9.73 7.55
C ASN A 34 8.35 -8.89 6.72
N LEU A 35 8.31 -7.60 6.93
CA LEU A 35 7.37 -6.71 6.25
C LEU A 35 7.73 -6.54 4.78
N GLU A 36 6.72 -6.67 3.93
CA GLU A 36 6.81 -6.31 2.52
C GLU A 36 5.59 -5.50 2.15
N ILE A 37 5.79 -4.38 1.45
CA ILE A 37 4.73 -3.45 1.08
C ILE A 37 4.57 -3.46 -0.44
N LEU A 38 3.35 -3.70 -0.89
CA LEU A 38 3.00 -3.78 -2.30
C LEU A 38 1.93 -2.74 -2.63
N PRO A 39 2.31 -1.54 -3.10
CA PRO A 39 1.33 -0.59 -3.61
C PRO A 39 0.93 -1.00 -5.02
N ILE A 40 -0.36 -1.27 -5.24
CA ILE A 40 -0.87 -1.73 -6.53
C ILE A 40 -1.80 -0.68 -7.11
N ASN A 41 -1.39 -0.06 -8.22
CA ASN A 41 -2.23 0.86 -8.96
C ASN A 41 -3.33 0.07 -9.68
N VAL A 42 -4.56 0.51 -9.56
CA VAL A 42 -5.71 -0.18 -10.15
C VAL A 42 -6.32 0.63 -11.28
N GLY A 43 -6.75 -0.08 -12.33
CA GLY A 43 -7.42 0.51 -13.47
C GLY A 43 -6.51 0.66 -14.68
N SER A 44 -7.02 1.37 -15.68
CA SER A 44 -6.40 1.47 -17.00
C SER A 44 -5.37 2.59 -17.13
N GLU A 45 -4.91 3.16 -16.03
CA GLU A 45 -3.89 4.20 -16.07
C GLU A 45 -2.58 3.68 -16.65
N LYS A 46 -1.89 4.53 -17.40
CA LYS A 46 -0.56 4.20 -17.90
C LYS A 46 0.44 4.12 -16.75
N ILE A 47 1.36 3.17 -16.84
CA ILE A 47 2.43 3.00 -15.86
C ILE A 47 3.26 4.29 -15.71
N SER A 48 3.43 5.04 -16.81
CA SER A 48 4.15 6.32 -16.79
C SER A 48 3.56 7.32 -15.79
N LYS A 49 2.25 7.32 -15.58
CA LYS A 49 1.62 8.21 -14.58
C LYS A 49 2.08 7.90 -13.16
N SER A 50 2.18 6.61 -12.83
CA SER A 50 2.69 6.19 -11.53
C SER A 50 4.15 6.58 -11.34
N LYS A 51 4.96 6.41 -12.38
CA LYS A 51 6.38 6.81 -12.36
C LYS A 51 6.53 8.31 -12.09
N ILE A 52 5.78 9.13 -12.83
CA ILE A 52 5.82 10.58 -12.67
C ILE A 52 5.41 10.98 -11.25
N PHE A 53 4.32 10.40 -10.74
CA PHE A 53 3.87 10.68 -9.39
C PHE A 53 4.93 10.28 -8.35
N PHE A 54 5.51 9.08 -8.46
CA PHE A 54 6.54 8.62 -7.52
C PHE A 54 7.76 9.56 -7.53
N GLU A 55 8.16 10.04 -8.70
CA GLU A 55 9.25 10.99 -8.80
C GLU A 55 8.91 12.33 -8.15
N GLU A 56 7.70 12.85 -8.40
CA GLU A 56 7.25 14.13 -7.84
C GLU A 56 7.25 14.16 -6.33
N VAL A 57 6.86 13.06 -5.69
CA VAL A 57 6.76 12.99 -4.23
C VAL A 57 7.97 12.32 -3.57
N GLY A 58 8.97 11.94 -4.35
CA GLY A 58 10.23 11.42 -3.84
C GLY A 58 10.14 10.01 -3.26
N ILE A 59 9.31 9.13 -3.84
CA ILE A 59 9.23 7.74 -3.44
C ILE A 59 10.54 7.03 -3.78
N LYS A 60 11.16 6.37 -2.81
CA LYS A 60 12.49 5.76 -2.96
C LYS A 60 12.50 4.25 -2.75
N ASN A 61 11.59 3.73 -1.92
CA ASN A 61 11.66 2.34 -1.47
C ASN A 61 10.57 1.48 -2.09
N LEU A 62 9.45 2.06 -2.49
CA LEU A 62 8.33 1.32 -3.05
C LEU A 62 8.52 1.11 -4.54
N LYS A 63 8.10 -0.07 -5.00
CA LYS A 63 8.09 -0.42 -6.43
C LYS A 63 6.72 -0.13 -7.03
N ILE A 64 6.67 -0.06 -8.35
CA ILE A 64 5.44 0.21 -9.09
C ILE A 64 4.83 -1.12 -9.53
N TYR A 65 3.55 -1.34 -9.11
CA TYR A 65 2.76 -2.49 -9.54
C TYR A 65 1.45 -1.97 -10.12
N HIS A 66 0.94 -2.65 -11.13
CA HIS A 66 -0.33 -2.30 -11.79
C HIS A 66 -1.23 -3.52 -11.95
N ASP A 67 -2.50 -3.32 -11.64
CA ASP A 67 -3.56 -4.27 -11.96
C ASP A 67 -4.47 -3.62 -13.02
N ILE A 68 -4.05 -3.71 -14.27
CA ILE A 68 -4.67 -2.99 -15.40
C ILE A 68 -6.13 -3.41 -15.61
N ASP A 69 -6.44 -4.68 -15.43
CA ASP A 69 -7.76 -5.23 -15.68
C ASP A 69 -8.70 -5.16 -14.48
N MET A 70 -8.25 -4.54 -13.39
CA MET A 70 -9.01 -4.43 -12.14
C MET A 70 -9.47 -5.79 -11.59
N LYS A 71 -8.67 -6.82 -11.79
CA LYS A 71 -9.00 -8.18 -11.34
C LYS A 71 -9.04 -8.28 -9.81
N LEU A 72 -8.04 -7.72 -9.14
CA LEU A 72 -7.93 -7.80 -7.69
C LEU A 72 -9.02 -6.99 -6.97
N PRO A 73 -9.30 -5.72 -7.35
CA PRO A 73 -10.38 -4.98 -6.71
C PRO A 73 -11.73 -5.68 -6.79
N ASN A 74 -12.05 -6.26 -7.95
CA ASN A 74 -13.30 -6.99 -8.13
C ASN A 74 -13.33 -8.28 -7.31
N LYS A 75 -12.25 -9.05 -7.35
CA LYS A 75 -12.15 -10.31 -6.62
C LYS A 75 -12.16 -10.13 -5.11
N LEU A 76 -11.54 -9.07 -4.62
CA LEU A 76 -11.43 -8.76 -3.19
C LEU A 76 -12.56 -7.87 -2.68
N LEU A 77 -13.50 -7.49 -3.55
CA LEU A 77 -14.66 -6.68 -3.19
C LEU A 77 -14.26 -5.35 -2.55
N LEU A 78 -13.33 -4.64 -3.18
CA LEU A 78 -12.91 -3.32 -2.68
C LEU A 78 -14.04 -2.32 -2.88
N ARG A 79 -14.27 -1.50 -1.85
CA ARG A 79 -15.34 -0.49 -1.85
C ARG A 79 -14.88 0.90 -2.24
N GLY A 80 -13.59 1.12 -2.34
CA GLY A 80 -13.04 2.43 -2.69
C GLY A 80 -11.54 2.46 -2.53
N LEU A 81 -10.95 3.61 -2.81
CA LEU A 81 -9.50 3.82 -2.72
C LEU A 81 -9.19 4.97 -1.77
N PRO A 82 -8.11 4.91 -1.02
CA PRO A 82 -7.24 3.76 -0.92
C PRO A 82 -7.86 2.68 -0.04
N THR A 83 -7.52 1.43 -0.32
CA THR A 83 -7.81 0.31 0.57
C THR A 83 -6.51 -0.44 0.81
N THR A 84 -6.23 -0.72 2.07
CA THR A 84 -5.01 -1.41 2.47
C THR A 84 -5.37 -2.73 3.13
N LEU A 85 -4.85 -3.83 2.57
CA LEU A 85 -5.04 -5.16 3.15
C LEU A 85 -3.82 -5.54 3.96
N LEU A 86 -4.04 -6.11 5.14
CA LEU A 86 -2.99 -6.62 6.00
C LEU A 86 -3.05 -8.15 5.95
N ILE A 87 -1.97 -8.76 5.49
CA ILE A 87 -1.87 -10.21 5.27
C ILE A 87 -0.81 -10.76 6.21
N ASN A 88 -1.19 -11.71 7.06
CA ASN A 88 -0.25 -12.30 8.01
C ASN A 88 0.76 -13.25 7.34
N LYS A 89 1.70 -13.76 8.12
CA LYS A 89 2.75 -14.64 7.60
C LYS A 89 2.24 -16.00 7.12
N LYS A 90 0.98 -16.32 7.38
CA LYS A 90 0.32 -17.52 6.87
C LYS A 90 -0.41 -17.27 5.54
N GLY A 91 -0.40 -16.03 5.05
CA GLY A 91 -1.09 -15.67 3.82
C GLY A 91 -2.56 -15.32 3.99
N GLU A 92 -3.00 -15.06 5.22
CA GLU A 92 -4.39 -14.75 5.53
C GLU A 92 -4.60 -13.25 5.73
N GLU A 93 -5.63 -12.70 5.09
CA GLU A 93 -6.04 -11.32 5.35
C GLU A 93 -6.68 -11.27 6.75
N PHE A 94 -6.09 -10.47 7.64
CA PHE A 94 -6.63 -10.36 9.00
C PHE A 94 -7.19 -8.96 9.30
N ALA A 95 -6.91 -7.99 8.46
CA ALA A 95 -7.43 -6.63 8.64
C ALA A 95 -7.44 -5.90 7.31
N ARG A 96 -8.30 -4.88 7.23
CA ARG A 96 -8.45 -4.06 6.05
C ARG A 96 -8.67 -2.62 6.51
N ILE A 97 -7.86 -1.70 5.98
CA ILE A 97 -7.97 -0.27 6.29
C ILE A 97 -8.66 0.40 5.11
N LEU A 98 -9.81 1.01 5.35
CA LEU A 98 -10.56 1.76 4.34
C LEU A 98 -10.21 3.24 4.48
N GLY A 99 -9.77 3.86 3.38
CA GLY A 99 -9.35 5.25 3.38
C GLY A 99 -7.90 5.44 3.78
N SER A 100 -7.43 6.68 3.72
CA SER A 100 -6.04 7.00 3.98
C SER A 100 -5.72 7.03 5.47
N VAL A 101 -4.48 6.64 5.79
CA VAL A 101 -3.94 6.75 7.14
C VAL A 101 -2.50 7.26 7.04
N ASP A 102 -1.99 7.74 8.16
CA ASP A 102 -0.58 8.11 8.27
C ASP A 102 0.21 6.89 8.72
N PHE A 103 0.96 6.30 7.78
CA PHE A 103 1.77 5.12 8.08
C PHE A 103 3.03 5.44 8.91
N GLU A 104 3.27 6.71 9.21
CA GLU A 104 4.32 7.12 10.16
C GLU A 104 3.79 7.23 11.59
N ASP A 105 2.48 7.09 11.79
CA ASP A 105 1.90 7.14 13.13
C ASP A 105 2.50 6.06 14.03
N LYS A 106 3.04 6.48 15.16
CA LYS A 106 3.75 5.58 16.07
C LYS A 106 2.88 4.49 16.66
N LYS A 107 1.61 4.79 16.92
CA LYS A 107 0.67 3.79 17.45
C LYS A 107 0.37 2.75 16.41
N LEU A 108 0.17 3.16 15.17
CA LEU A 108 -0.06 2.25 14.06
C LEU A 108 1.15 1.34 13.86
N ILE A 109 2.35 1.91 13.80
CA ILE A 109 3.59 1.14 13.62
C ILE A 109 3.75 0.12 14.76
N LYS A 110 3.51 0.52 15.99
CA LYS A 110 3.61 -0.37 17.14
C LYS A 110 2.65 -1.54 17.02
N TRP A 111 1.42 -1.26 16.59
CA TRP A 111 0.41 -2.31 16.39
C TRP A 111 0.80 -3.25 15.26
N LEU A 112 1.28 -2.71 14.14
CA LEU A 112 1.72 -3.52 13.00
C LEU A 112 2.85 -4.48 13.35
N LYS A 113 3.75 -4.08 14.25
CA LYS A 113 4.87 -4.93 14.67
C LYS A 113 4.44 -6.24 15.31
N ASN A 114 3.24 -6.29 15.86
CA ASN A 114 2.72 -7.53 16.44
C ASN A 114 2.56 -8.65 15.41
N PHE A 115 2.50 -8.31 14.13
CA PHE A 115 2.26 -9.25 13.03
C PHE A 115 3.52 -9.54 12.21
N ASP A 116 4.59 -8.85 12.51
CA ASP A 116 5.87 -9.03 11.85
C ASP A 116 6.60 -10.26 12.44
#